data_41a93012bbccbb789b182a437234a5d6
#
_entry.id   41a93012bbccbb789b182a437234a5d6
#
_cell.length_a   1.000
_cell.length_b   1.000
_cell.length_c   1.000
_cell.angle_alpha   90.00
_cell.angle_beta   90.00
_cell.angle_gamma   90.00
#
_symmetry.space_group_name_H-M   'P 1'
#
loop_
_entity.id
_entity.type
_entity.pdbx_description
1 polymer ?
#
loop_
_entity_poly.entity_id
_entity_poly.type
_entity_poly.pdbx_seq_one_letter_code
_entity_poly.pdbx_strand_id
1 'polypeptide(L)'
;MMNSLSMIALGSGSQGNSYYIFNDENGVLIDCGISTKQIFTRLARAGIKQPKIDAVFVTHEHTDHIASCAILERKMKQSGRPIPFYMSSGTFYSAKPKCLPQNIIIVEDASQITIGSLDVEAFDVPHDGIGTMGYRVGFDGHWAGVITDLGHISDPVMDKMRSLSMMAFEFNHDLDMLLYGDYPEFTKERIHSDYGHLSNKQAAKGLQEAVSPRLQHLILAHISRSNNIPEIAEKIAAEALEDSRHADIVSLHVASQFDPSPIFSINRQSQKYWNIIN
;
A
#
# COMPACT_ATOMS: atom_id res chain seq x y z
N MET A 1 -9.60 -22.83 -12.71
CA MET A 1 -9.52 -21.38 -12.42
C MET A 1 -8.47 -21.22 -11.32
N MET A 2 -7.47 -20.40 -11.54
CA MET A 2 -6.43 -20.17 -10.53
C MET A 2 -7.01 -19.18 -9.51
N ASN A 3 -7.48 -19.67 -8.35
CA ASN A 3 -7.83 -18.83 -7.22
C ASN A 3 -6.53 -18.20 -6.67
N SER A 4 -6.19 -17.00 -7.08
CA SER A 4 -5.00 -16.29 -6.64
C SER A 4 -5.37 -14.95 -6.05
N LEU A 5 -4.69 -14.56 -4.96
CA LEU A 5 -4.66 -13.17 -4.50
C LEU A 5 -3.58 -12.44 -5.29
N SER A 6 -3.93 -11.30 -5.89
CA SER A 6 -3.02 -10.52 -6.72
C SER A 6 -2.96 -9.06 -6.25
N MET A 7 -1.79 -8.44 -6.39
CA MET A 7 -1.56 -7.04 -6.08
C MET A 7 -0.73 -6.36 -7.16
N ILE A 8 -1.05 -5.09 -7.45
CA ILE A 8 -0.29 -4.21 -8.32
C ILE A 8 -0.26 -2.80 -7.73
N ALA A 9 0.92 -2.19 -7.65
CA ALA A 9 1.05 -0.77 -7.40
C ALA A 9 0.79 -0.01 -8.70
N LEU A 10 -0.29 0.75 -8.75
CA LEU A 10 -0.62 1.58 -9.92
C LEU A 10 0.21 2.87 -9.96
N GLY A 11 0.69 3.32 -8.82
CA GLY A 11 1.59 4.42 -8.62
C GLY A 11 1.86 4.59 -7.14
N SER A 12 3.08 4.99 -6.79
CA SER A 12 3.49 5.16 -5.40
C SER A 12 4.48 6.31 -5.25
N GLY A 13 4.22 7.22 -4.31
CA GLY A 13 5.04 8.39 -3.99
C GLY A 13 4.22 9.67 -3.85
N SER A 14 4.87 10.79 -3.55
CA SER A 14 4.27 12.08 -3.18
C SER A 14 3.37 12.75 -4.24
N GLN A 15 3.29 12.21 -5.46
CA GLN A 15 2.40 12.72 -6.50
C GLN A 15 1.15 11.87 -6.71
N GLY A 16 0.95 10.85 -5.91
CA GLY A 16 -0.25 10.04 -5.88
C GLY A 16 0.02 8.56 -5.72
N ASN A 17 -0.71 7.97 -4.80
CA ASN A 17 -0.66 6.57 -4.42
C ASN A 17 -1.94 5.88 -4.84
N SER A 18 -1.83 4.67 -5.37
CA SER A 18 -2.96 3.79 -5.62
C SER A 18 -2.48 2.37 -5.83
N TYR A 19 -3.10 1.43 -5.14
CA TYR A 19 -2.82 0.00 -5.25
C TYR A 19 -4.10 -0.74 -5.58
N TYR A 20 -4.02 -1.75 -6.42
CA TYR A 20 -5.16 -2.59 -6.74
C TYR A 20 -4.88 -4.01 -6.28
N ILE A 21 -5.73 -4.53 -5.39
CA ILE A 21 -5.64 -5.87 -4.83
C ILE A 21 -6.90 -6.62 -5.24
N PHE A 22 -6.73 -7.81 -5.83
CA PHE A 22 -7.83 -8.49 -6.50
C PHE A 22 -7.62 -10.01 -6.59
N ASN A 23 -8.73 -10.69 -6.84
CA ASN A 23 -8.76 -12.07 -7.33
C ASN A 23 -9.60 -12.14 -8.62
N ASP A 24 -9.94 -13.35 -9.08
CA ASP A 24 -10.72 -13.53 -10.30
C ASP A 24 -12.13 -12.91 -10.25
N GLU A 25 -12.69 -12.74 -9.04
CA GLU A 25 -14.08 -12.33 -8.84
C GLU A 25 -14.25 -10.90 -8.36
N ASN A 26 -13.35 -10.43 -7.49
CA ASN A 26 -13.47 -9.16 -6.80
C ASN A 26 -12.15 -8.38 -6.82
N GLY A 27 -12.25 -7.08 -6.62
CA GLY A 27 -11.06 -6.25 -6.48
C GLY A 27 -11.33 -4.95 -5.73
N VAL A 28 -10.34 -4.51 -4.99
CA VAL A 28 -10.38 -3.28 -4.21
C VAL A 28 -9.22 -2.38 -4.55
N LEU A 29 -9.44 -1.07 -4.50
CA LEU A 29 -8.38 -0.07 -4.54
C LEU A 29 -8.03 0.33 -3.11
N ILE A 30 -6.74 0.43 -2.83
CA ILE A 30 -6.22 1.14 -1.67
C ILE A 30 -5.65 2.45 -2.21
N ASP A 31 -6.25 3.55 -1.80
CA ASP A 31 -6.02 4.93 -2.25
C ASP A 31 -6.37 5.24 -3.72
N CYS A 32 -6.71 6.49 -3.94
CA CYS A 32 -7.03 7.12 -5.22
C CYS A 32 -6.29 8.46 -5.37
N GLY A 33 -4.99 8.49 -5.08
CA GLY A 33 -4.16 9.69 -5.20
C GLY A 33 -3.82 10.08 -6.62
N ILE A 34 -3.68 9.10 -7.52
CA ILE A 34 -3.49 9.34 -8.96
C ILE A 34 -4.84 9.60 -9.65
N SER A 35 -4.83 10.27 -10.81
CA SER A 35 -6.09 10.58 -11.51
C SER A 35 -6.85 9.31 -11.92
N THR A 36 -8.18 9.38 -11.91
CA THR A 36 -9.06 8.28 -12.36
C THR A 36 -8.66 7.78 -13.76
N LYS A 37 -8.25 8.69 -14.67
CA LYS A 37 -7.75 8.29 -15.99
C LYS A 37 -6.49 7.43 -15.89
N GLN A 38 -5.54 7.81 -15.02
CA GLN A 38 -4.31 7.05 -14.81
C GLN A 38 -4.59 5.69 -14.17
N ILE A 39 -5.51 5.57 -13.21
CA ILE A 39 -5.92 4.29 -12.64
C ILE A 39 -6.29 3.31 -13.76
N PHE A 40 -7.26 3.66 -14.62
CA PHE A 40 -7.70 2.77 -15.70
C PHE A 40 -6.64 2.54 -16.79
N THR A 41 -5.86 3.57 -17.12
CA THR A 41 -4.79 3.44 -18.13
C THR A 41 -3.70 2.49 -17.65
N ARG A 42 -3.29 2.58 -16.37
CA ARG A 42 -2.23 1.74 -15.80
C ARG A 42 -2.71 0.30 -15.60
N LEU A 43 -3.96 0.10 -15.18
CA LEU A 43 -4.58 -1.24 -15.16
C LEU A 43 -4.60 -1.88 -16.57
N ALA A 44 -5.01 -1.11 -17.58
CA ALA A 44 -5.02 -1.62 -18.97
C ALA A 44 -3.60 -1.94 -19.49
N ARG A 45 -2.60 -1.13 -19.16
CA ARG A 45 -1.17 -1.40 -19.49
C ARG A 45 -0.64 -2.66 -18.81
N ALA A 46 -1.11 -2.95 -17.60
CA ALA A 46 -0.79 -4.18 -16.88
C ALA A 46 -1.60 -5.40 -17.38
N GLY A 47 -2.42 -5.25 -18.42
CA GLY A 47 -3.23 -6.32 -18.99
C GLY A 47 -4.64 -6.47 -18.40
N ILE A 48 -4.99 -5.67 -17.38
CA ILE A 48 -6.30 -5.68 -16.71
C ILE A 48 -7.24 -4.71 -17.45
N LYS A 49 -7.84 -5.17 -18.56
CA LYS A 49 -8.68 -4.31 -19.43
C LYS A 49 -10.05 -3.99 -18.86
N GLN A 50 -10.60 -4.87 -18.03
CA GLN A 50 -11.91 -4.74 -17.39
C GLN A 50 -11.81 -5.00 -15.89
N PRO A 51 -11.23 -4.05 -15.11
CA PRO A 51 -11.05 -4.24 -13.69
C PRO A 51 -12.40 -4.30 -12.96
N LYS A 52 -12.51 -5.22 -12.04
CA LYS A 52 -13.62 -5.28 -11.07
C LYS A 52 -13.21 -4.47 -9.85
N ILE A 53 -13.52 -3.18 -9.85
CA ILE A 53 -13.34 -2.33 -8.68
C ILE A 53 -14.65 -2.36 -7.90
N ASP A 54 -14.68 -3.04 -6.76
CA ASP A 54 -15.88 -3.24 -5.96
C ASP A 54 -15.93 -2.31 -4.75
N ALA A 55 -14.77 -1.80 -4.32
CA ALA A 55 -14.64 -0.85 -3.23
C ALA A 55 -13.33 -0.06 -3.32
N VAL A 56 -13.27 1.07 -2.61
CA VAL A 56 -12.05 1.86 -2.38
C VAL A 56 -11.85 2.02 -0.88
N PHE A 57 -10.64 1.81 -0.42
CA PHE A 57 -10.19 2.06 0.95
C PHE A 57 -9.17 3.19 0.93
N VAL A 58 -9.43 4.25 1.69
CA VAL A 58 -8.59 5.44 1.75
C VAL A 58 -7.81 5.44 3.04
N THR A 59 -6.49 5.52 2.95
CA THR A 59 -5.60 5.47 4.11
C THR A 59 -5.71 6.73 4.95
N HIS A 60 -5.65 7.92 4.33
CA HIS A 60 -5.75 9.20 5.01
C HIS A 60 -6.09 10.34 4.03
N GLU A 61 -6.25 11.57 4.57
CA GLU A 61 -6.78 12.73 3.85
C GLU A 61 -5.78 13.47 2.97
N HIS A 62 -4.50 13.12 2.97
CA HIS A 62 -3.51 13.79 2.13
C HIS A 62 -3.87 13.68 0.66
N THR A 63 -3.59 14.74 -0.08
CA THR A 63 -4.04 14.87 -1.48
C THR A 63 -3.54 13.74 -2.38
N ASP A 64 -2.35 13.25 -2.14
CA ASP A 64 -1.74 12.13 -2.90
C ASP A 64 -2.32 10.76 -2.56
N HIS A 65 -3.33 10.68 -1.68
CA HIS A 65 -4.10 9.46 -1.36
C HIS A 65 -5.57 9.58 -1.75
N ILE A 66 -6.19 10.77 -1.65
CA ILE A 66 -7.64 10.92 -1.78
C ILE A 66 -8.10 11.74 -3.01
N ALA A 67 -7.18 12.40 -3.73
CA ALA A 67 -7.50 13.43 -4.73
C ALA A 67 -8.56 13.04 -5.76
N SER A 68 -8.65 11.79 -6.13
CA SER A 68 -9.52 11.31 -7.22
C SER A 68 -10.75 10.54 -6.76
N CYS A 69 -11.00 10.39 -5.46
CA CYS A 69 -12.12 9.59 -4.95
C CYS A 69 -13.47 10.06 -5.50
N ALA A 70 -13.78 11.36 -5.40
CA ALA A 70 -15.03 11.91 -5.92
C ALA A 70 -15.19 11.78 -7.44
N ILE A 71 -14.08 11.82 -8.19
CA ILE A 71 -14.09 11.67 -9.66
C ILE A 71 -14.31 10.20 -10.03
N LEU A 72 -13.64 9.29 -9.33
CA LEU A 72 -13.79 7.86 -9.51
C LEU A 72 -15.23 7.42 -9.20
N GLU A 73 -15.80 7.88 -8.08
CA GLU A 73 -17.21 7.60 -7.73
C GLU A 73 -18.17 7.99 -8.87
N ARG A 74 -18.06 9.22 -9.37
CA ARG A 74 -18.90 9.69 -10.48
C ARG A 74 -18.76 8.80 -11.73
N LYS A 75 -17.53 8.41 -12.07
CA LYS A 75 -17.27 7.51 -13.21
C LYS A 75 -17.91 6.14 -12.98
N MET A 76 -17.76 5.55 -11.79
CA MET A 76 -18.35 4.25 -11.47
C MET A 76 -19.89 4.32 -11.48
N LYS A 77 -20.49 5.36 -10.91
CA LYS A 77 -21.92 5.59 -10.92
C LYS A 77 -22.47 5.75 -12.35
N GLN A 78 -21.78 6.51 -13.22
CA GLN A 78 -22.15 6.69 -14.63
C GLN A 78 -22.07 5.39 -15.43
N SER A 79 -21.20 4.47 -15.05
CA SER A 79 -21.10 3.12 -15.67
C SER A 79 -22.11 2.11 -15.11
N GLY A 80 -23.03 2.55 -14.24
CA GLY A 80 -24.03 1.68 -13.60
C GLY A 80 -23.47 0.78 -12.48
N ARG A 81 -22.25 1.05 -11.99
CA ARG A 81 -21.56 0.26 -10.95
C ARG A 81 -21.14 1.17 -9.79
N PRO A 82 -22.08 1.69 -8.98
CA PRO A 82 -21.73 2.48 -7.80
C PRO A 82 -20.94 1.61 -6.81
N ILE A 83 -19.88 2.18 -6.24
CA ILE A 83 -19.00 1.50 -5.27
C ILE A 83 -18.93 2.29 -3.96
N PRO A 84 -18.74 1.64 -2.81
CA PRO A 84 -18.47 2.30 -1.54
C PRO A 84 -17.01 2.75 -1.42
N PHE A 85 -16.80 3.80 -0.60
CA PHE A 85 -15.50 4.31 -0.19
C PHE A 85 -15.39 4.19 1.33
N TYR A 86 -14.39 3.47 1.80
CA TYR A 86 -14.11 3.25 3.20
C TYR A 86 -12.98 4.16 3.65
N MET A 87 -13.14 4.83 4.78
CA MET A 87 -12.12 5.70 5.38
C MET A 87 -12.39 5.90 6.86
N SER A 88 -11.39 6.32 7.63
CA SER A 88 -11.59 6.64 9.04
C SER A 88 -12.45 7.90 9.22
N SER A 89 -13.03 8.06 10.39
CA SER A 89 -13.73 9.30 10.78
C SER A 89 -12.78 10.50 10.72
N GLY A 90 -11.52 10.34 11.15
CA GLY A 90 -10.50 11.36 11.07
C GLY A 90 -10.23 11.82 9.64
N THR A 91 -10.01 10.88 8.73
CA THR A 91 -9.85 11.15 7.28
C THR A 91 -11.06 11.88 6.71
N PHE A 92 -12.28 11.44 7.05
CA PHE A 92 -13.51 12.07 6.55
C PHE A 92 -13.63 13.54 6.95
N TYR A 93 -13.41 13.86 8.23
CA TYR A 93 -13.56 15.22 8.73
C TYR A 93 -12.41 16.17 8.31
N SER A 94 -11.23 15.64 8.01
CA SER A 94 -10.05 16.42 7.64
C SER A 94 -9.85 16.58 6.14
N ALA A 95 -10.47 15.73 5.33
CA ALA A 95 -10.35 15.76 3.88
C ALA A 95 -10.98 17.00 3.27
N LYS A 96 -10.37 17.50 2.19
CA LYS A 96 -10.94 18.60 1.41
C LYS A 96 -12.29 18.16 0.80
N PRO A 97 -13.39 18.93 0.98
CA PRO A 97 -14.73 18.50 0.52
C PRO A 97 -14.80 18.10 -0.97
N LYS A 98 -14.00 18.74 -1.82
CA LYS A 98 -13.95 18.42 -3.27
C LYS A 98 -13.40 17.03 -3.59
N CYS A 99 -12.66 16.40 -2.67
CA CYS A 99 -12.08 15.08 -2.81
C CYS A 99 -13.01 13.98 -2.30
N LEU A 100 -13.96 14.32 -1.42
CA LEU A 100 -14.86 13.38 -0.77
C LEU A 100 -15.88 12.80 -1.76
N PRO A 101 -16.02 11.48 -1.86
CA PRO A 101 -17.14 10.83 -2.53
C PRO A 101 -18.43 10.99 -1.70
N GLN A 102 -19.57 10.58 -2.25
CA GLN A 102 -20.88 10.62 -1.55
C GLN A 102 -21.16 9.31 -0.79
N ASN A 103 -20.73 8.19 -1.36
CA ASN A 103 -20.97 6.86 -0.77
C ASN A 103 -19.82 6.46 0.15
N ILE A 104 -19.79 7.05 1.35
CA ILE A 104 -18.74 6.83 2.35
C ILE A 104 -19.24 5.90 3.44
N ILE A 105 -18.37 4.97 3.84
CA ILE A 105 -18.54 4.09 5.01
C ILE A 105 -17.38 4.34 5.94
N ILE A 106 -17.66 4.72 7.17
CA ILE A 106 -16.64 4.95 8.19
C ILE A 106 -16.15 3.61 8.74
N VAL A 107 -14.83 3.50 8.84
CA VAL A 107 -14.11 2.38 9.44
C VAL A 107 -13.17 2.89 10.52
N GLU A 108 -12.92 2.05 11.50
CA GLU A 108 -12.02 2.33 12.62
C GLU A 108 -10.99 1.19 12.74
N ASP A 109 -10.02 1.35 13.64
CA ASP A 109 -9.02 0.31 13.91
C ASP A 109 -9.67 -1.07 14.14
N ALA A 110 -9.02 -2.10 13.63
CA ALA A 110 -9.48 -3.50 13.66
C ALA A 110 -10.83 -3.78 12.95
N SER A 111 -11.39 -2.81 12.19
CA SER A 111 -12.57 -3.07 11.36
C SER A 111 -12.29 -4.16 10.34
N GLN A 112 -13.22 -5.13 10.25
CA GLN A 112 -13.18 -6.21 9.26
C GLN A 112 -14.36 -6.07 8.30
N ILE A 113 -14.05 -6.03 7.00
CA ILE A 113 -15.01 -5.77 5.92
C ILE A 113 -14.87 -6.89 4.89
N THR A 114 -15.98 -7.49 4.46
CA THR A 114 -15.95 -8.46 3.37
C THR A 114 -16.48 -7.82 2.09
N ILE A 115 -15.67 -7.88 1.03
CA ILE A 115 -16.02 -7.41 -0.32
C ILE A 115 -16.05 -8.62 -1.26
N GLY A 116 -17.23 -9.18 -1.44
CA GLY A 116 -17.39 -10.44 -2.19
C GLY A 116 -16.63 -11.58 -1.50
N SER A 117 -15.57 -12.08 -2.12
CA SER A 117 -14.70 -13.11 -1.57
C SER A 117 -13.42 -12.57 -0.90
N LEU A 118 -13.22 -11.26 -0.88
CA LEU A 118 -12.06 -10.62 -0.25
C LEU A 118 -12.41 -10.16 1.17
N ASP A 119 -11.56 -10.48 2.14
CA ASP A 119 -11.62 -9.93 3.49
C ASP A 119 -10.66 -8.74 3.59
N VAL A 120 -11.11 -7.60 4.10
CA VAL A 120 -10.30 -6.41 4.29
C VAL A 120 -10.27 -6.06 5.77
N GLU A 121 -9.09 -5.82 6.29
CA GLU A 121 -8.88 -5.35 7.66
C GLU A 121 -8.18 -4.00 7.65
N ALA A 122 -8.75 -3.04 8.39
CA ALA A 122 -8.16 -1.75 8.68
C ALA A 122 -7.35 -1.81 9.98
N PHE A 123 -6.26 -1.08 10.07
CA PHE A 123 -5.47 -0.93 11.29
C PHE A 123 -4.81 0.44 11.35
N ASP A 124 -4.66 0.98 12.56
CA ASP A 124 -4.03 2.27 12.78
C ASP A 124 -2.56 2.29 12.39
N VAL A 125 -2.14 3.39 11.76
CA VAL A 125 -0.75 3.65 11.35
C VAL A 125 -0.30 5.01 11.92
N PRO A 126 0.86 5.08 12.59
CA PRO A 126 1.39 6.32 13.14
C PRO A 126 1.86 7.29 12.05
N HIS A 127 1.04 8.30 11.72
CA HIS A 127 1.33 9.34 10.73
C HIS A 127 0.74 10.69 11.12
N ASP A 128 1.14 11.76 10.45
CA ASP A 128 0.63 13.12 10.69
C ASP A 128 -0.76 13.37 10.05
N GLY A 129 -1.31 12.41 9.34
CA GLY A 129 -2.72 12.37 8.95
C GLY A 129 -3.63 12.05 10.14
N ILE A 130 -4.89 12.53 10.11
CA ILE A 130 -5.82 12.33 11.22
C ILE A 130 -6.56 10.98 11.05
N GLY A 131 -6.22 10.01 11.90
CA GLY A 131 -6.76 8.65 11.84
C GLY A 131 -6.29 7.89 10.60
N THR A 132 -4.98 7.96 10.35
CA THR A 132 -4.34 7.24 9.24
C THR A 132 -4.47 5.73 9.42
N MET A 133 -4.93 5.05 8.37
CA MET A 133 -5.14 3.60 8.34
C MET A 133 -4.17 2.91 7.39
N GLY A 134 -3.66 1.76 7.79
CA GLY A 134 -3.17 0.74 6.88
C GLY A 134 -4.28 -0.26 6.55
N TYR A 135 -4.14 -0.93 5.43
CA TYR A 135 -5.10 -1.96 5.01
C TYR A 135 -4.38 -3.24 4.61
N ARG A 136 -4.94 -4.38 5.02
CA ARG A 136 -4.58 -5.67 4.44
C ARG A 136 -5.80 -6.35 3.86
N VAL A 137 -5.62 -7.00 2.73
CA VAL A 137 -6.66 -7.70 1.98
C VAL A 137 -6.35 -9.19 1.95
N GLY A 138 -7.28 -9.99 2.41
CA GLY A 138 -7.16 -11.44 2.56
C GLY A 138 -7.95 -12.21 1.53
N PHE A 139 -7.40 -13.33 1.08
CA PHE A 139 -8.08 -14.32 0.27
C PHE A 139 -7.41 -15.70 0.43
N ASP A 140 -8.20 -16.74 0.70
CA ASP A 140 -7.74 -18.14 0.81
C ASP A 140 -6.52 -18.33 1.74
N GLY A 141 -6.50 -17.60 2.89
CA GLY A 141 -5.44 -17.68 3.92
C GLY A 141 -4.17 -16.86 3.62
N HIS A 142 -4.12 -16.14 2.51
CA HIS A 142 -3.06 -15.20 2.16
C HIS A 142 -3.51 -13.76 2.36
N TRP A 143 -2.56 -12.89 2.73
CA TRP A 143 -2.81 -11.47 2.96
C TRP A 143 -1.86 -10.59 2.15
N ALA A 144 -2.41 -9.58 1.50
CA ALA A 144 -1.68 -8.51 0.84
C ALA A 144 -1.88 -7.21 1.63
N GLY A 145 -0.82 -6.53 2.03
CA GLY A 145 -0.89 -5.30 2.84
C GLY A 145 -0.30 -4.09 2.13
N VAL A 146 -0.91 -2.92 2.36
CA VAL A 146 -0.36 -1.61 2.00
C VAL A 146 -0.08 -0.86 3.31
N ILE A 147 1.20 -0.61 3.56
CA ILE A 147 1.72 -0.01 4.79
C ILE A 147 2.69 1.11 4.38
N THR A 148 2.13 2.26 4.12
CA THR A 148 2.85 3.48 3.72
C THR A 148 2.45 4.63 4.63
N ASP A 149 3.24 5.68 4.61
CA ASP A 149 2.99 6.88 5.39
C ASP A 149 2.98 6.59 6.89
N LEU A 150 4.14 6.19 7.39
CA LEU A 150 4.33 5.92 8.81
C LEU A 150 5.67 6.46 9.31
N GLY A 151 5.65 7.17 10.44
CA GLY A 151 6.86 7.71 11.06
C GLY A 151 7.63 6.68 11.89
N HIS A 152 6.92 5.66 12.40
CA HIS A 152 7.53 4.53 13.09
C HIS A 152 6.65 3.28 12.97
N ILE A 153 7.23 2.11 13.20
CA ILE A 153 6.52 0.83 13.19
C ILE A 153 6.11 0.50 14.61
N SER A 154 4.82 0.61 14.90
CA SER A 154 4.25 0.19 16.19
C SER A 154 4.09 -1.33 16.27
N ASP A 155 3.99 -1.87 17.50
CA ASP A 155 3.80 -3.32 17.70
C ASP A 155 2.57 -3.87 16.94
N PRO A 156 1.38 -3.19 16.93
CA PRO A 156 0.25 -3.65 16.12
C PRO A 156 0.54 -3.68 14.61
N VAL A 157 1.25 -2.69 14.07
CA VAL A 157 1.68 -2.68 12.66
C VAL A 157 2.64 -3.83 12.39
N MET A 158 3.62 -4.06 13.26
CA MET A 158 4.58 -5.16 13.17
C MET A 158 3.87 -6.52 13.11
N ASP A 159 2.86 -6.73 13.93
CA ASP A 159 2.09 -7.99 13.95
C ASP A 159 1.31 -8.21 12.63
N LYS A 160 0.77 -7.12 12.03
CA LYS A 160 0.16 -7.22 10.70
C LYS A 160 1.19 -7.56 9.64
N MET A 161 2.36 -6.89 9.63
CA MET A 161 3.44 -7.15 8.68
C MET A 161 3.87 -8.63 8.67
N ARG A 162 4.06 -9.25 9.84
CA ARG A 162 4.46 -10.66 9.98
C ARG A 162 3.50 -11.66 9.35
N SER A 163 2.25 -11.28 9.17
CA SER A 163 1.20 -12.14 8.62
C SER A 163 1.07 -12.06 7.09
N LEU A 164 1.74 -11.10 6.44
CA LEU A 164 1.57 -10.82 5.02
C LEU A 164 2.30 -11.81 4.12
N SER A 165 1.68 -12.09 2.99
CA SER A 165 2.26 -12.84 1.87
C SER A 165 2.74 -11.90 0.75
N MET A 166 2.12 -10.72 0.62
CA MET A 166 2.54 -9.61 -0.24
C MET A 166 2.49 -8.32 0.56
N MET A 167 3.48 -7.45 0.41
CA MET A 167 3.56 -6.21 1.15
C MET A 167 4.04 -5.07 0.25
N ALA A 168 3.26 -3.98 0.16
CA ALA A 168 3.75 -2.68 -0.24
C ALA A 168 4.15 -1.93 1.04
N PHE A 169 5.44 -1.63 1.17
CA PHE A 169 6.00 -1.10 2.42
C PHE A 169 6.86 0.13 2.15
N GLU A 170 6.74 1.14 3.02
CA GLU A 170 7.43 2.41 2.87
C GLU A 170 8.95 2.27 3.00
N PHE A 171 9.66 2.88 2.02
CA PHE A 171 11.09 3.17 2.02
C PHE A 171 11.29 4.62 1.56
N ASN A 172 10.85 5.58 2.40
CA ASN A 172 10.64 6.94 1.93
C ASN A 172 11.93 7.69 1.62
N HIS A 173 12.87 7.79 2.54
CA HIS A 173 14.04 8.65 2.37
C HIS A 173 15.35 8.02 2.81
N ASP A 174 16.42 8.41 2.15
CA ASP A 174 17.77 8.29 2.67
C ASP A 174 18.01 9.43 3.66
N LEU A 175 18.56 9.09 4.84
CA LEU A 175 18.70 10.06 5.92
C LEU A 175 19.67 11.18 5.57
N ASP A 176 20.79 10.87 4.92
CA ASP A 176 21.79 11.87 4.56
C ASP A 176 21.25 12.78 3.46
N MET A 177 20.55 12.24 2.45
CA MET A 177 19.89 13.03 1.43
C MET A 177 18.84 13.97 2.02
N LEU A 178 18.08 13.54 3.03
CA LEU A 178 17.11 14.40 3.72
C LEU A 178 17.82 15.51 4.50
N LEU A 179 18.80 15.18 5.33
CA LEU A 179 19.48 16.14 6.22
C LEU A 179 20.27 17.19 5.42
N TYR A 180 20.95 16.80 4.36
CA TYR A 180 21.78 17.68 3.53
C TYR A 180 21.08 18.19 2.27
N GLY A 181 19.81 17.78 2.03
CA GLY A 181 19.02 18.22 0.89
C GLY A 181 18.44 19.63 1.04
N ASP A 182 17.78 20.12 -0.01
CA ASP A 182 17.32 21.51 -0.16
C ASP A 182 16.00 21.81 0.60
N TYR A 183 15.39 20.85 1.29
CA TYR A 183 14.15 21.12 2.02
C TYR A 183 14.38 22.07 3.19
N PRO A 184 13.41 22.98 3.48
CA PRO A 184 13.43 23.80 4.69
C PRO A 184 13.51 22.92 5.95
N GLU A 185 14.18 23.41 6.99
CA GLU A 185 14.43 22.65 8.22
C GLU A 185 13.15 22.07 8.83
N PHE A 186 12.08 22.89 8.93
CA PHE A 186 10.78 22.42 9.44
C PHE A 186 10.19 21.24 8.63
N THR A 187 10.48 21.16 7.32
CA THR A 187 10.04 20.04 6.47
C THR A 187 10.87 18.80 6.76
N LYS A 188 12.18 18.94 6.96
CA LYS A 188 13.06 17.83 7.34
C LYS A 188 12.66 17.25 8.69
N GLU A 189 12.45 18.13 9.69
CA GLU A 189 11.98 17.75 11.03
C GLU A 189 10.65 16.98 10.96
N ARG A 190 9.69 17.48 10.18
CA ARG A 190 8.39 16.80 9.98
C ARG A 190 8.57 15.42 9.38
N ILE A 191 9.35 15.31 8.30
CA ILE A 191 9.59 14.03 7.60
C ILE A 191 10.27 13.01 8.53
N HIS A 192 11.24 13.45 9.34
CA HIS A 192 12.02 12.59 10.23
C HIS A 192 11.37 12.34 11.59
N SER A 193 10.20 12.93 11.86
CA SER A 193 9.49 12.72 13.14
C SER A 193 8.85 11.34 13.25
N ASP A 194 8.46 10.96 14.48
CA ASP A 194 7.73 9.71 14.76
C ASP A 194 6.36 9.62 14.07
N TYR A 195 5.90 10.71 13.46
CA TYR A 195 4.67 10.79 12.68
C TYR A 195 4.93 11.22 11.22
N GLY A 196 6.19 11.27 10.79
CA GLY A 196 6.57 11.59 9.42
C GLY A 196 6.61 10.34 8.53
N HIS A 197 7.80 10.01 8.06
CA HIS A 197 8.04 8.88 7.16
C HIS A 197 9.27 8.07 7.57
N LEU A 198 9.28 6.78 7.26
CA LEU A 198 10.42 5.91 7.51
C LEU A 198 11.61 6.28 6.60
N SER A 199 12.79 6.42 7.21
CA SER A 199 14.03 6.33 6.44
C SER A 199 14.27 4.90 5.94
N ASN A 200 15.10 4.74 4.90
CA ASN A 200 15.48 3.43 4.38
C ASN A 200 16.03 2.50 5.49
N LYS A 201 16.80 3.05 6.43
CA LYS A 201 17.37 2.27 7.55
C LYS A 201 16.31 1.82 8.56
N GLN A 202 15.35 2.69 8.90
CA GLN A 202 14.23 2.32 9.79
C GLN A 202 13.34 1.26 9.13
N ALA A 203 13.03 1.44 7.85
CA ALA A 203 12.27 0.48 7.07
C ALA A 203 12.97 -0.88 6.99
N ALA A 204 14.27 -0.91 6.71
CA ALA A 204 15.06 -2.12 6.66
C ALA A 204 15.08 -2.87 8.00
N LYS A 205 15.26 -2.15 9.12
CA LYS A 205 15.17 -2.75 10.45
C LYS A 205 13.80 -3.37 10.70
N GLY A 206 12.73 -2.64 10.39
CA GLY A 206 11.36 -3.17 10.51
C GLY A 206 11.11 -4.37 9.61
N LEU A 207 11.66 -4.36 8.39
CA LEU A 207 11.58 -5.49 7.47
C LEU A 207 12.27 -6.73 8.05
N GLN A 208 13.48 -6.61 8.61
CA GLN A 208 14.20 -7.74 9.25
C GLN A 208 13.39 -8.37 10.39
N GLU A 209 12.67 -7.55 11.18
CA GLU A 209 11.85 -8.02 12.31
C GLU A 209 10.51 -8.62 11.86
N ALA A 210 9.97 -8.15 10.72
CA ALA A 210 8.65 -8.53 10.19
C ALA A 210 8.71 -9.70 9.22
N VAL A 211 9.83 -9.83 8.46
CA VAL A 211 9.91 -10.84 7.40
C VAL A 211 9.71 -12.23 7.98
N SER A 212 8.83 -12.98 7.33
CA SER A 212 8.51 -14.33 7.71
C SER A 212 8.50 -15.20 6.46
N PRO A 213 8.56 -16.51 6.63
CA PRO A 213 8.46 -17.41 5.48
C PRO A 213 7.15 -17.27 4.67
N ARG A 214 6.17 -16.51 5.14
CA ARG A 214 4.93 -16.21 4.40
C ARG A 214 5.12 -15.17 3.32
N LEU A 215 6.05 -14.20 3.53
CA LEU A 215 6.28 -13.11 2.60
C LEU A 215 6.94 -13.62 1.31
N GLN A 216 6.26 -13.45 0.19
CA GLN A 216 6.74 -13.86 -1.14
C GLN A 216 7.03 -12.66 -2.05
N HIS A 217 6.33 -11.52 -1.84
CA HIS A 217 6.51 -10.32 -2.64
C HIS A 217 6.58 -9.08 -1.75
N LEU A 218 7.64 -8.30 -1.92
CA LEU A 218 7.87 -7.01 -1.29
C LEU A 218 7.95 -5.93 -2.36
N ILE A 219 7.09 -4.91 -2.23
CA ILE A 219 7.11 -3.71 -3.06
C ILE A 219 7.59 -2.56 -2.19
N LEU A 220 8.76 -2.01 -2.49
CA LEU A 220 9.23 -0.78 -1.87
C LEU A 220 8.39 0.38 -2.38
N ALA A 221 7.73 1.06 -1.47
CA ALA A 221 6.68 2.03 -1.75
C ALA A 221 7.02 3.41 -1.19
N HIS A 222 6.29 4.43 -1.67
CA HIS A 222 6.33 5.80 -1.18
C HIS A 222 7.74 6.43 -1.16
N ILE A 223 8.55 6.14 -2.19
CA ILE A 223 9.92 6.61 -2.31
C ILE A 223 9.93 8.11 -2.64
N SER A 224 10.63 8.90 -1.82
CA SER A 224 10.81 10.32 -2.04
C SER A 224 11.65 10.58 -3.29
N ARG A 225 11.17 11.47 -4.15
CA ARG A 225 11.91 11.86 -5.37
C ARG A 225 13.07 12.82 -5.10
N SER A 226 13.02 13.53 -4.00
CA SER A 226 14.03 14.55 -3.64
C SER A 226 15.06 14.02 -2.66
N ASN A 227 14.64 13.09 -1.77
CA ASN A 227 15.46 12.64 -0.67
C ASN A 227 15.70 11.12 -0.69
N ASN A 228 15.57 10.49 -1.85
CA ASN A 228 15.89 9.09 -2.04
C ASN A 228 16.26 8.80 -3.50
N ILE A 229 16.88 7.66 -3.72
CA ILE A 229 17.14 7.08 -5.03
C ILE A 229 16.64 5.63 -4.98
N PRO A 230 15.83 5.18 -5.96
CA PRO A 230 15.30 3.82 -5.99
C PRO A 230 16.35 2.73 -5.72
N GLU A 231 17.54 2.88 -6.31
CA GLU A 231 18.63 1.92 -6.20
C GLU A 231 19.22 1.85 -4.77
N ILE A 232 19.19 2.97 -4.01
CA ILE A 232 19.61 2.99 -2.60
C ILE A 232 18.60 2.23 -1.75
N ALA A 233 17.32 2.51 -1.93
CA ALA A 233 16.25 1.81 -1.21
C ALA A 233 16.26 0.31 -1.50
N GLU A 234 16.41 -0.07 -2.78
CA GLU A 234 16.48 -1.46 -3.23
C GLU A 234 17.66 -2.19 -2.60
N LYS A 235 18.86 -1.60 -2.62
CA LYS A 235 20.07 -2.16 -2.03
C LYS A 235 19.89 -2.42 -0.52
N ILE A 236 19.39 -1.41 0.21
CA ILE A 236 19.21 -1.51 1.67
C ILE A 236 18.16 -2.57 2.02
N ALA A 237 17.08 -2.66 1.25
CA ALA A 237 16.07 -3.69 1.43
C ALA A 237 16.58 -5.10 1.11
N ALA A 238 17.39 -5.25 0.05
CA ALA A 238 18.02 -6.53 -0.30
C ALA A 238 18.97 -7.02 0.81
N GLU A 239 19.84 -6.14 1.31
CA GLU A 239 20.72 -6.44 2.45
C GLU A 239 19.91 -6.88 3.69
N ALA A 240 18.78 -6.22 3.99
CA ALA A 240 17.91 -6.60 5.11
C ALA A 240 17.27 -7.99 4.93
N LEU A 241 16.92 -8.36 3.70
CA LEU A 241 16.39 -9.68 3.36
C LEU A 241 17.47 -10.77 3.47
N GLU A 242 18.71 -10.49 3.04
CA GLU A 242 19.87 -11.40 3.19
C GLU A 242 20.16 -11.69 4.67
N ASP A 243 20.21 -10.65 5.49
CA ASP A 243 20.45 -10.76 6.94
C ASP A 243 19.36 -11.60 7.64
N SER A 244 18.11 -11.51 7.17
CA SER A 244 16.98 -12.29 7.70
C SER A 244 16.90 -13.72 7.18
N ARG A 245 17.76 -14.11 6.23
CA ARG A 245 17.80 -15.43 5.55
C ARG A 245 16.55 -15.72 4.70
N HIS A 246 15.90 -14.68 4.17
CA HIS A 246 14.70 -14.81 3.34
C HIS A 246 14.90 -14.24 1.93
N ALA A 247 16.11 -13.84 1.56
CA ALA A 247 16.41 -13.25 0.25
C ALA A 247 16.00 -14.15 -0.95
N ASP A 248 16.20 -15.46 -0.81
CA ASP A 248 15.92 -16.43 -1.89
C ASP A 248 14.43 -16.65 -2.15
N ILE A 249 13.55 -16.24 -1.23
CA ILE A 249 12.11 -16.50 -1.32
C ILE A 249 11.26 -15.24 -1.53
N VAL A 250 11.82 -14.06 -1.26
CA VAL A 250 11.10 -12.78 -1.41
C VAL A 250 11.47 -12.12 -2.73
N SER A 251 10.48 -11.98 -3.62
CA SER A 251 10.63 -11.15 -4.82
C SER A 251 10.54 -9.68 -4.43
N LEU A 252 11.64 -8.93 -4.63
CA LEU A 252 11.74 -7.50 -4.35
C LEU A 252 11.44 -6.68 -5.60
N HIS A 253 10.67 -5.59 -5.45
CA HIS A 253 10.38 -4.64 -6.51
C HIS A 253 10.28 -3.22 -5.96
N VAL A 254 10.76 -2.24 -6.73
CA VAL A 254 10.66 -0.82 -6.39
C VAL A 254 9.50 -0.20 -7.16
N ALA A 255 8.49 0.32 -6.45
CA ALA A 255 7.34 0.95 -7.09
C ALA A 255 7.71 2.27 -7.76
N SER A 256 7.11 2.52 -8.93
CA SER A 256 7.26 3.77 -9.67
C SER A 256 6.12 4.74 -9.36
N GLN A 257 6.44 6.04 -9.36
CA GLN A 257 5.42 7.08 -9.32
C GLN A 257 4.58 7.13 -10.62
N PHE A 258 5.16 6.74 -11.75
CA PHE A 258 4.60 7.01 -13.08
C PHE A 258 4.14 5.78 -13.85
N ASP A 259 4.66 4.62 -13.50
CA ASP A 259 4.37 3.36 -14.17
C ASP A 259 3.82 2.33 -13.19
N PRO A 260 2.89 1.46 -13.64
CA PRO A 260 2.42 0.37 -12.80
C PRO A 260 3.54 -0.65 -12.57
N SER A 261 3.55 -1.27 -11.40
CA SER A 261 4.39 -2.45 -11.14
C SER A 261 3.97 -3.64 -12.00
N PRO A 262 4.74 -4.73 -12.06
CA PRO A 262 4.22 -6.04 -12.42
C PRO A 262 3.04 -6.42 -11.51
N ILE A 263 2.22 -7.38 -11.97
CA ILE A 263 1.22 -8.02 -11.12
C ILE A 263 1.91 -9.11 -10.30
N PHE A 264 1.83 -9.01 -8.99
CA PHE A 264 2.28 -10.03 -8.06
C PHE A 264 1.09 -10.91 -7.68
N SER A 265 1.29 -12.23 -7.67
CA SER A 265 0.18 -13.17 -7.43
C SER A 265 0.64 -14.33 -6.58
N ILE A 266 -0.20 -14.72 -5.62
CA ILE A 266 -0.01 -15.89 -4.79
C ILE A 266 -1.11 -16.91 -5.08
N ASN A 267 -0.70 -18.13 -5.43
CA ASN A 267 -1.57 -19.22 -5.81
C ASN A 267 -1.59 -20.30 -4.72
N ARG A 268 -2.70 -21.03 -4.63
CA ARG A 268 -2.89 -22.20 -3.74
C ARG A 268 -1.77 -23.26 -3.85
N GLN A 269 -1.07 -23.34 -4.97
CA GLN A 269 0.02 -24.30 -5.18
C GLN A 269 1.31 -23.92 -4.43
N SER A 270 1.51 -22.66 -4.07
CA SER A 270 2.67 -22.21 -3.29
C SER A 270 2.71 -22.85 -1.90
N GLN A 271 1.56 -23.23 -1.33
CA GLN A 271 1.47 -23.91 -0.04
C GLN A 271 1.89 -25.39 -0.08
N LYS A 272 1.81 -26.08 -1.22
CA LYS A 272 2.20 -27.51 -1.29
C LYS A 272 3.69 -27.74 -1.12
N TYR A 273 4.53 -26.80 -1.54
CA TYR A 273 5.97 -26.88 -1.35
C TYR A 273 6.37 -26.59 0.11
N TRP A 274 5.56 -25.85 0.85
CA TRP A 274 5.80 -25.49 2.24
C TRP A 274 5.61 -26.66 3.23
N ASN A 275 4.60 -27.48 2.99
CA ASN A 275 4.30 -28.66 3.83
C ASN A 275 5.23 -29.87 3.56
N ILE A 276 6.16 -29.75 2.61
CA ILE A 276 7.12 -30.80 2.25
C ILE A 276 8.50 -30.52 2.90
N ILE A 277 8.76 -29.26 3.32
CA ILE A 277 10.07 -28.83 3.85
C ILE A 277 10.04 -28.65 5.38
N ASN A 278 8.89 -28.66 6.03
CA ASN A 278 8.68 -28.68 7.47
C ASN A 278 7.86 -29.92 7.86
#